data_0d9644d996e006811a8406a88afb5a4a
#
_entry.id   0d9644d996e006811a8406a88afb5a4a
#
_cell.length_a   1.000
_cell.length_b   1.000
_cell.length_c   1.000
_cell.angle_alpha   90.00
_cell.angle_beta   90.00
_cell.angle_gamma   90.00
#
_symmetry.space_group_name_H-M   'P 1'
#
loop_
_entity.id
_entity.type
_entity.pdbx_description
1 polymer ?
#
loop_
_entity_poly.entity_id
_entity_poly.type
_entity_poly.pdbx_seq_one_letter_code
_entity_poly.pdbx_strand_id
1 'polypeptide(L)'
;LYNINSAKECRDKNDEVFIVEGYMDVINLHKFGIKNVVANLGTAMTERQIDLIWKFFKKPIVCLDGDASGKKAAVRAAERLFPIMKLDSNIYFLTLPENLDPDSYINEKGKESFLKLKENKMEIKDFIWSSYYEEVDKNDPQSLALFEKKIKSLCNEINDKTLAKYYLESFTQKISELTPNLNYKKNNF
;
A
#
# COMPACT_ATOMS: atom_id res chain seq x y z
N LEU A 1 -2.72 -17.17 7.43
CA LEU A 1 -1.46 -16.73 6.79
C LEU A 1 -0.50 -17.91 6.68
N TYR A 2 -0.12 -18.25 5.45
CA TYR A 2 0.91 -19.24 5.20
C TYR A 2 2.28 -18.68 5.61
N ASN A 3 3.15 -19.52 6.15
CA ASN A 3 4.54 -19.23 6.53
C ASN A 3 4.76 -18.20 7.67
N ILE A 4 3.75 -17.72 8.37
CA ILE A 4 3.93 -16.70 9.43
C ILE A 4 4.89 -17.15 10.54
N ASN A 5 4.90 -18.46 10.90
CA ASN A 5 5.75 -18.97 11.96
C ASN A 5 7.25 -18.92 11.58
N SER A 6 7.60 -19.31 10.36
CA SER A 6 8.96 -19.23 9.87
C SER A 6 9.40 -17.78 9.61
N ALA A 7 8.51 -16.96 9.06
CA ALA A 7 8.82 -15.56 8.79
C ALA A 7 9.21 -14.78 10.05
N LYS A 8 8.51 -14.98 11.18
CA LYS A 8 8.82 -14.26 12.42
C LYS A 8 10.19 -14.69 13.04
N GLU A 9 10.65 -15.90 12.78
CA GLU A 9 12.01 -16.33 13.19
C GLU A 9 13.11 -15.61 12.40
N CYS A 10 12.77 -15.10 11.22
CA CYS A 10 13.67 -14.39 10.31
C CYS A 10 13.50 -12.86 10.38
N ARG A 11 12.84 -12.34 11.42
CA ARG A 11 12.63 -10.91 11.63
C ARG A 11 13.99 -10.20 11.72
N ASP A 12 14.13 -9.14 10.93
CA ASP A 12 15.31 -8.29 10.91
C ASP A 12 15.06 -6.95 11.63
N LYS A 13 16.07 -6.07 11.61
CA LYS A 13 16.00 -4.73 12.23
C LYS A 13 15.01 -3.79 11.52
N ASN A 14 14.61 -4.11 10.29
CA ASN A 14 13.73 -3.27 9.50
C ASN A 14 12.24 -3.49 9.85
N ASP A 15 11.93 -4.57 10.57
CA ASP A 15 10.56 -4.97 10.91
C ASP A 15 9.66 -5.16 9.68
N GLU A 16 10.25 -5.57 8.55
CA GLU A 16 9.57 -5.77 7.27
C GLU A 16 9.21 -7.23 7.04
N VAL A 17 8.06 -7.46 6.41
CA VAL A 17 7.64 -8.77 5.89
C VAL A 17 6.92 -8.56 4.56
N PHE A 18 7.23 -9.38 3.56
CA PHE A 18 6.50 -9.39 2.31
C PHE A 18 5.19 -10.16 2.48
N ILE A 19 4.12 -9.62 1.93
CA ILE A 19 2.81 -10.26 1.83
C ILE A 19 2.55 -10.49 0.35
N VAL A 20 2.49 -11.75 -0.05
CA VAL A 20 2.26 -12.20 -1.43
C VAL A 20 0.96 -12.97 -1.54
N GLU A 21 0.49 -13.26 -2.76
CA GLU A 21 -0.79 -13.94 -2.98
C GLU A 21 -0.72 -15.44 -2.72
N GLY A 22 0.30 -16.10 -3.29
CA GLY A 22 0.42 -17.54 -3.35
C GLY A 22 1.49 -18.16 -2.48
N TYR A 23 1.32 -19.43 -2.16
CA TYR A 23 2.36 -20.20 -1.46
C TYR A 23 3.57 -20.47 -2.36
N MET A 24 3.40 -20.48 -3.68
CA MET A 24 4.52 -20.64 -4.63
C MET A 24 5.46 -19.44 -4.58
N ASP A 25 4.92 -18.21 -4.49
CA ASP A 25 5.72 -17.01 -4.29
C ASP A 25 6.57 -17.12 -3.04
N VAL A 26 5.97 -17.59 -1.93
CA VAL A 26 6.71 -17.80 -0.67
C VAL A 26 7.84 -18.80 -0.85
N ILE A 27 7.57 -19.95 -1.46
CA ILE A 27 8.57 -21.02 -1.66
C ILE A 27 9.74 -20.51 -2.50
N ASN A 28 9.45 -19.82 -3.61
CA ASN A 28 10.50 -19.33 -4.49
C ASN A 28 11.27 -18.15 -3.86
N LEU A 29 10.63 -17.22 -3.21
CA LEU A 29 11.33 -16.17 -2.45
C LEU A 29 12.24 -16.79 -1.39
N HIS A 30 11.80 -17.84 -0.67
CA HIS A 30 12.61 -18.58 0.28
C HIS A 30 13.84 -19.26 -0.36
N LYS A 31 13.67 -19.86 -1.54
CA LYS A 31 14.75 -20.49 -2.31
C LYS A 31 15.88 -19.49 -2.61
N PHE A 32 15.53 -18.24 -2.88
CA PHE A 32 16.47 -17.14 -3.08
C PHE A 32 16.93 -16.47 -1.78
N GLY A 33 16.55 -17.01 -0.60
CA GLY A 33 16.99 -16.54 0.70
C GLY A 33 16.24 -15.30 1.22
N ILE A 34 15.03 -15.00 0.70
CA ILE A 34 14.10 -14.00 1.24
C ILE A 34 13.11 -14.76 2.12
N LYS A 35 13.37 -14.79 3.43
CA LYS A 35 12.64 -15.64 4.38
C LYS A 35 11.50 -14.95 5.11
N ASN A 36 11.53 -13.62 5.20
CA ASN A 36 10.49 -12.79 5.81
C ASN A 36 9.34 -12.56 4.81
N VAL A 37 8.68 -13.61 4.42
CA VAL A 37 7.56 -13.59 3.46
C VAL A 37 6.41 -14.47 3.94
N VAL A 38 5.18 -14.00 3.74
CA VAL A 38 3.92 -14.69 4.08
C VAL A 38 2.95 -14.62 2.92
N ALA A 39 2.04 -15.59 2.81
CA ALA A 39 0.99 -15.55 1.80
C ALA A 39 -0.41 -15.55 2.39
N ASN A 40 -1.30 -14.88 1.66
CA ASN A 40 -2.71 -14.71 2.02
C ASN A 40 -3.61 -15.85 1.52
N LEU A 41 -3.12 -16.67 0.59
CA LEU A 41 -3.75 -17.87 0.01
C LEU A 41 -5.14 -17.62 -0.59
N GLY A 42 -5.18 -16.95 -1.74
CA GLY A 42 -6.36 -16.91 -2.62
C GLY A 42 -7.55 -16.10 -2.10
N THR A 43 -7.39 -15.33 -1.06
CA THR A 43 -8.43 -14.44 -0.51
C THR A 43 -7.90 -13.00 -0.37
N ALA A 44 -8.81 -12.03 -0.46
CA ALA A 44 -8.43 -10.66 -0.12
C ALA A 44 -7.96 -10.57 1.35
N MET A 45 -6.89 -9.80 1.59
CA MET A 45 -6.35 -9.59 2.94
C MET A 45 -7.43 -9.06 3.89
N THR A 46 -7.53 -9.69 5.06
CA THR A 46 -8.48 -9.31 6.11
C THR A 46 -7.80 -8.48 7.19
N GLU A 47 -8.59 -7.69 7.92
CA GLU A 47 -8.12 -6.94 9.09
C GLU A 47 -7.45 -7.84 10.14
N ARG A 48 -8.03 -9.03 10.40
CA ARG A 48 -7.46 -9.99 11.36
C ARG A 48 -6.08 -10.50 10.93
N GLN A 49 -5.86 -10.63 9.64
CA GLN A 49 -4.56 -11.08 9.11
C GLN A 49 -3.51 -9.99 9.26
N ILE A 50 -3.84 -8.73 8.97
CA ILE A 50 -2.90 -7.63 9.16
C ILE A 50 -2.63 -7.37 10.65
N ASP A 51 -3.64 -7.47 11.51
CA ASP A 51 -3.47 -7.38 12.96
C ASP A 51 -2.53 -8.46 13.51
N LEU A 52 -2.61 -9.68 12.95
CA LEU A 52 -1.68 -10.74 13.30
C LEU A 52 -0.25 -10.41 12.84
N ILE A 53 -0.09 -9.89 11.63
CA ILE A 53 1.21 -9.47 11.10
C ILE A 53 1.82 -8.37 11.97
N TRP A 54 1.06 -7.34 12.34
CA TRP A 54 1.53 -6.22 13.16
C TRP A 54 1.98 -6.60 14.57
N LYS A 55 1.59 -7.76 15.07
CA LYS A 55 2.17 -8.29 16.33
C LYS A 55 3.67 -8.60 16.21
N PHE A 56 4.13 -8.88 15.01
CA PHE A 56 5.50 -9.30 14.76
C PHE A 56 6.29 -8.35 13.85
N PHE A 57 5.61 -7.69 12.89
CA PHE A 57 6.22 -6.83 11.89
C PHE A 57 5.47 -5.51 11.80
N LYS A 58 6.17 -4.40 12.02
CA LYS A 58 5.56 -3.06 11.99
C LYS A 58 5.44 -2.46 10.59
N LYS A 59 6.14 -3.05 9.62
CA LYS A 59 6.27 -2.53 8.25
C LYS A 59 6.00 -3.64 7.20
N PRO A 60 4.80 -4.23 7.16
CA PRO A 60 4.45 -5.17 6.09
C PRO A 60 4.44 -4.48 4.73
N ILE A 61 4.90 -5.23 3.71
CA ILE A 61 4.97 -4.81 2.31
C ILE A 61 4.05 -5.72 1.50
N VAL A 62 2.94 -5.17 1.03
CA VAL A 62 2.00 -5.85 0.13
C VAL A 62 2.61 -5.87 -1.26
N CYS A 63 2.95 -7.06 -1.74
CA CYS A 63 3.56 -7.30 -3.03
C CYS A 63 2.64 -8.22 -3.83
N LEU A 64 1.83 -7.62 -4.71
CA LEU A 64 0.88 -8.31 -5.57
C LEU A 64 1.35 -8.27 -7.01
N ASP A 65 0.69 -9.07 -7.86
CA ASP A 65 1.04 -9.21 -9.26
C ASP A 65 1.01 -7.88 -10.02
N GLY A 66 1.89 -7.72 -10.97
CA GLY A 66 2.02 -6.50 -11.79
C GLY A 66 0.96 -6.36 -12.89
N ASP A 67 0.01 -7.29 -12.99
CA ASP A 67 -1.07 -7.24 -13.98
C ASP A 67 -2.24 -6.33 -13.52
N ALA A 68 -3.23 -6.16 -14.40
CA ALA A 68 -4.42 -5.35 -14.11
C ALA A 68 -5.26 -5.91 -12.95
N SER A 69 -5.25 -7.22 -12.73
CA SER A 69 -5.97 -7.88 -11.63
C SER A 69 -5.29 -7.62 -10.30
N GLY A 70 -3.96 -7.80 -10.24
CA GLY A 70 -3.15 -7.52 -9.06
C GLY A 70 -3.19 -6.04 -8.65
N LYS A 71 -3.12 -5.11 -9.63
CA LYS A 71 -3.31 -3.68 -9.36
C LYS A 71 -4.66 -3.38 -8.72
N LYS A 72 -5.76 -3.93 -9.23
CA LYS A 72 -7.09 -3.79 -8.63
C LYS A 72 -7.18 -4.44 -7.25
N ALA A 73 -6.53 -5.57 -7.05
CA ALA A 73 -6.45 -6.24 -5.75
C ALA A 73 -5.69 -5.38 -4.74
N ALA A 74 -4.59 -4.73 -5.16
CA ALA A 74 -3.81 -3.82 -4.34
C ALA A 74 -4.64 -2.60 -3.88
N VAL A 75 -5.39 -1.98 -4.79
CA VAL A 75 -6.28 -0.85 -4.44
C VAL A 75 -7.33 -1.28 -3.44
N ARG A 76 -8.02 -2.41 -3.67
CA ARG A 76 -9.01 -2.93 -2.72
C ARG A 76 -8.40 -3.29 -1.36
N ALA A 77 -7.17 -3.81 -1.35
CA ALA A 77 -6.44 -4.06 -0.11
C ALA A 77 -6.13 -2.75 0.62
N ALA A 78 -5.66 -1.73 -0.08
CA ALA A 78 -5.38 -0.42 0.50
C ALA A 78 -6.65 0.23 1.08
N GLU A 79 -7.77 0.24 0.35
CA GLU A 79 -9.06 0.75 0.83
C GLU A 79 -9.53 0.06 2.12
N ARG A 80 -9.35 -1.26 2.21
CA ARG A 80 -9.74 -2.04 3.38
C ARG A 80 -8.83 -1.80 4.58
N LEU A 81 -7.54 -1.63 4.35
CA LEU A 81 -6.54 -1.53 5.41
C LEU A 81 -6.33 -0.10 5.91
N PHE A 82 -6.64 0.91 5.08
CA PHE A 82 -6.47 2.31 5.45
C PHE A 82 -7.27 2.72 6.69
N PRO A 83 -8.55 2.31 6.85
CA PRO A 83 -9.33 2.63 8.05
C PRO A 83 -8.75 2.11 9.37
N ILE A 84 -8.00 1.02 9.33
CA ILE A 84 -7.47 0.35 10.53
C ILE A 84 -6.00 0.66 10.81
N MET A 85 -5.42 1.64 10.11
CA MET A 85 -4.05 2.09 10.34
C MET A 85 -3.81 2.51 11.79
N LYS A 86 -2.59 2.25 12.30
CA LYS A 86 -2.17 2.54 13.67
C LYS A 86 -1.01 3.53 13.69
N LEU A 87 -0.86 4.26 14.79
CA LEU A 87 0.21 5.25 14.96
C LEU A 87 1.62 4.65 14.95
N ASP A 88 1.75 3.39 15.40
CA ASP A 88 3.04 2.70 15.56
C ASP A 88 3.36 1.69 14.44
N SER A 89 2.54 1.62 13.42
CA SER A 89 2.65 0.63 12.34
C SER A 89 2.34 1.27 10.99
N ASN A 90 2.97 0.76 9.93
CA ASN A 90 2.69 1.21 8.57
C ASN A 90 2.36 0.00 7.67
N ILE A 91 1.90 0.28 6.47
CA ILE A 91 1.73 -0.69 5.38
C ILE A 91 2.33 -0.07 4.14
N TYR A 92 3.13 -0.87 3.45
CA TYR A 92 3.72 -0.47 2.17
C TYR A 92 3.14 -1.31 1.05
N PHE A 93 3.11 -0.73 -0.14
CA PHE A 93 2.73 -1.39 -1.38
C PHE A 93 3.92 -1.40 -2.33
N LEU A 94 4.22 -2.55 -2.88
CA LEU A 94 5.25 -2.75 -3.88
C LEU A 94 4.59 -3.22 -5.18
N THR A 95 4.67 -2.40 -6.21
CA THR A 95 4.17 -2.74 -7.54
C THR A 95 5.26 -3.44 -8.33
N LEU A 96 4.96 -4.63 -8.82
CA LEU A 96 5.83 -5.36 -9.73
C LEU A 96 5.72 -4.81 -11.16
N PRO A 97 6.74 -5.00 -12.00
CA PRO A 97 6.65 -4.71 -13.43
C PRO A 97 5.49 -5.48 -14.08
N GLU A 98 5.02 -4.96 -15.21
CA GLU A 98 3.86 -5.52 -15.91
C GLU A 98 4.01 -7.02 -16.19
N ASN A 99 2.93 -7.75 -15.92
CA ASN A 99 2.77 -9.19 -16.14
C ASN A 99 3.75 -10.10 -15.36
N LEU A 100 4.40 -9.58 -14.32
CA LEU A 100 5.24 -10.39 -13.44
C LEU A 100 4.57 -10.53 -12.06
N ASP A 101 4.61 -11.74 -11.53
CA ASP A 101 4.36 -12.04 -10.13
C ASP A 101 5.69 -12.13 -9.34
N PRO A 102 5.67 -12.22 -8.01
CA PRO A 102 6.89 -12.29 -7.21
C PRO A 102 7.78 -13.50 -7.58
N ASP A 103 7.16 -14.63 -7.90
CA ASP A 103 7.85 -15.86 -8.33
C ASP A 103 8.59 -15.64 -9.65
N SER A 104 7.88 -15.22 -10.70
CA SER A 104 8.45 -14.96 -12.01
C SER A 104 9.55 -13.90 -11.95
N TYR A 105 9.31 -12.80 -11.23
CA TYR A 105 10.29 -11.74 -11.10
C TYR A 105 11.60 -12.22 -10.47
N ILE A 106 11.54 -12.96 -9.35
CA ILE A 106 12.77 -13.40 -8.68
C ILE A 106 13.52 -14.46 -9.46
N ASN A 107 12.80 -15.33 -10.20
CA ASN A 107 13.43 -16.31 -11.08
C ASN A 107 14.13 -15.66 -12.27
N GLU A 108 13.58 -14.60 -12.86
CA GLU A 108 14.17 -13.90 -14.00
C GLU A 108 15.28 -12.93 -13.61
N LYS A 109 15.10 -12.16 -12.55
CA LYS A 109 15.95 -11.00 -12.21
C LYS A 109 16.86 -11.25 -11.01
N GLY A 110 16.59 -12.29 -10.23
CA GLY A 110 17.36 -12.65 -9.05
C GLY A 110 17.08 -11.81 -7.81
N LYS A 111 17.69 -12.24 -6.70
CA LYS A 111 17.48 -11.66 -5.37
C LYS A 111 17.84 -10.18 -5.28
N GLU A 112 18.99 -9.79 -5.82
CA GLU A 112 19.49 -8.41 -5.72
C GLU A 112 18.54 -7.42 -6.39
N SER A 113 18.02 -7.79 -7.58
CA SER A 113 17.04 -6.99 -8.29
C SER A 113 15.72 -6.87 -7.53
N PHE A 114 15.26 -7.96 -6.89
CA PHE A 114 14.05 -7.94 -6.06
C PHE A 114 14.22 -7.02 -4.83
N LEU A 115 15.36 -7.09 -4.15
CA LEU A 115 15.66 -6.23 -3.02
C LEU A 115 15.82 -4.77 -3.43
N LYS A 116 16.36 -4.50 -4.62
CA LYS A 116 16.41 -3.14 -5.19
C LYS A 116 15.03 -2.62 -5.53
N LEU A 117 14.16 -3.48 -6.10
CA LEU A 117 12.77 -3.12 -6.38
C LEU A 117 12.02 -2.73 -5.10
N LYS A 118 12.30 -3.38 -3.98
CA LYS A 118 11.73 -3.07 -2.68
C LYS A 118 11.95 -1.60 -2.26
N GLU A 119 12.99 -0.95 -2.72
CA GLU A 119 13.26 0.48 -2.42
C GLU A 119 12.17 1.40 -3.01
N ASN A 120 11.44 0.95 -4.03
CA ASN A 120 10.35 1.68 -4.67
C ASN A 120 8.99 1.47 -3.97
N LYS A 121 8.96 0.79 -2.82
CA LYS A 121 7.71 0.62 -2.06
C LYS A 121 7.12 1.96 -1.64
N MET A 122 5.83 2.09 -1.76
CA MET A 122 5.08 3.28 -1.35
C MET A 122 4.34 3.05 -0.03
N GLU A 123 4.28 4.05 0.83
CA GLU A 123 3.36 4.01 1.98
C GLU A 123 1.90 3.96 1.51
N ILE A 124 1.04 3.34 2.31
CA ILE A 124 -0.38 3.17 1.96
C ILE A 124 -1.06 4.50 1.57
N LYS A 125 -0.74 5.61 2.23
CA LYS A 125 -1.29 6.94 1.91
C LYS A 125 -0.90 7.40 0.50
N ASP A 126 0.37 7.20 0.12
CA ASP A 126 0.89 7.63 -1.18
C ASP A 126 0.44 6.67 -2.28
N PHE A 127 0.30 5.39 -1.97
CA PHE A 127 -0.29 4.40 -2.87
C PHE A 127 -1.76 4.71 -3.17
N ILE A 128 -2.58 5.02 -2.15
CA ILE A 128 -3.97 5.45 -2.32
C ILE A 128 -4.03 6.71 -3.19
N TRP A 129 -3.22 7.72 -2.85
CA TRP A 129 -3.19 8.95 -3.63
C TRP A 129 -2.90 8.69 -5.11
N SER A 130 -1.79 7.99 -5.42
CA SER A 130 -1.39 7.74 -6.80
C SER A 130 -2.43 6.94 -7.57
N SER A 131 -2.97 5.87 -6.95
CA SER A 131 -3.96 5.00 -7.59
C SER A 131 -5.24 5.72 -8.00
N TYR A 132 -5.72 6.65 -7.16
CA TYR A 132 -6.92 7.44 -7.52
C TYR A 132 -6.59 8.60 -8.44
N TYR A 133 -5.41 9.21 -8.30
CA TYR A 133 -5.02 10.36 -9.11
C TYR A 133 -4.70 10.00 -10.56
N GLU A 134 -4.29 8.77 -10.82
CA GLU A 134 -4.09 8.27 -12.20
C GLU A 134 -5.37 8.30 -13.03
N GLU A 135 -6.55 8.17 -12.41
CA GLU A 135 -7.86 8.18 -13.08
C GLU A 135 -8.46 9.58 -13.23
N VAL A 136 -7.80 10.61 -12.69
CA VAL A 136 -8.33 11.98 -12.67
C VAL A 136 -8.08 12.70 -13.99
N ASP A 137 -9.15 13.19 -14.62
CA ASP A 137 -9.00 14.23 -15.65
C ASP A 137 -8.69 15.58 -14.99
N LYS A 138 -7.42 16.00 -15.11
CA LYS A 138 -6.89 17.21 -14.48
C LYS A 138 -7.50 18.51 -15.05
N ASN A 139 -8.12 18.42 -16.21
CA ASN A 139 -8.77 19.57 -16.87
C ASN A 139 -10.27 19.66 -16.55
N ASP A 140 -10.84 18.63 -15.93
CA ASP A 140 -12.24 18.58 -15.54
C ASP A 140 -12.40 18.90 -14.04
N PRO A 141 -13.02 20.06 -13.67
CA PRO A 141 -13.31 20.40 -12.28
C PRO A 141 -14.19 19.39 -11.55
N GLN A 142 -15.07 18.67 -12.25
CA GLN A 142 -15.92 17.66 -11.64
C GLN A 142 -15.10 16.41 -11.27
N SER A 143 -14.19 16.00 -12.14
CA SER A 143 -13.25 14.89 -11.88
C SER A 143 -12.36 15.18 -10.65
N LEU A 144 -11.81 16.40 -10.56
CA LEU A 144 -11.04 16.84 -9.40
C LEU A 144 -11.88 16.85 -8.11
N ALA A 145 -13.13 17.34 -8.18
CA ALA A 145 -14.03 17.39 -7.03
C ALA A 145 -14.42 15.98 -6.54
N LEU A 146 -14.64 15.03 -7.46
CA LEU A 146 -14.91 13.63 -7.12
C LEU A 146 -13.71 12.97 -6.45
N PHE A 147 -12.51 13.19 -6.98
CA PHE A 147 -11.26 12.75 -6.39
C PHE A 147 -11.09 13.27 -4.95
N GLU A 148 -11.24 14.59 -4.76
CA GLU A 148 -11.15 15.21 -3.44
C GLU A 148 -12.15 14.60 -2.45
N LYS A 149 -13.43 14.45 -2.90
CA LYS A 149 -14.48 13.83 -2.08
C LYS A 149 -14.12 12.39 -1.68
N LYS A 150 -13.58 11.59 -2.59
CA LYS A 150 -13.18 10.20 -2.33
C LYS A 150 -12.06 10.14 -1.30
N ILE A 151 -11.01 10.94 -1.46
CA ILE A 151 -9.88 10.99 -0.51
C ILE A 151 -10.36 11.41 0.89
N LYS A 152 -11.20 12.46 0.98
CA LYS A 152 -11.77 12.90 2.26
C LYS A 152 -12.62 11.81 2.93
N SER A 153 -13.43 11.08 2.14
CA SER A 153 -14.24 9.97 2.66
C SER A 153 -13.35 8.89 3.28
N LEU A 154 -12.30 8.46 2.59
CA LEU A 154 -11.37 7.46 3.10
C LEU A 154 -10.68 7.91 4.40
N CYS A 155 -10.28 9.19 4.51
CA CYS A 155 -9.71 9.71 5.75
C CYS A 155 -10.72 9.66 6.92
N ASN A 156 -11.99 9.95 6.66
CA ASN A 156 -13.03 9.94 7.68
C ASN A 156 -13.34 8.53 8.22
N GLU A 157 -13.08 7.50 7.43
CA GLU A 157 -13.24 6.09 7.80
C GLU A 157 -12.14 5.61 8.76
N ILE A 158 -11.02 6.33 8.89
CA ILE A 158 -9.91 5.94 9.79
C ILE A 158 -10.39 5.93 11.24
N ASN A 159 -10.16 4.78 11.92
CA ASN A 159 -10.59 4.55 13.29
C ASN A 159 -9.91 5.50 14.29
N ASP A 160 -8.58 5.68 14.16
CA ASP A 160 -7.81 6.63 14.97
C ASP A 160 -8.06 8.06 14.47
N LYS A 161 -8.77 8.86 15.26
CA LYS A 161 -9.17 10.22 14.89
C LYS A 161 -8.00 11.19 14.80
N THR A 162 -6.93 10.95 15.54
CA THR A 162 -5.72 11.75 15.44
C THR A 162 -5.03 11.49 14.09
N LEU A 163 -4.86 10.22 13.74
CA LEU A 163 -4.29 9.83 12.46
C LEU A 163 -5.14 10.31 11.28
N ALA A 164 -6.47 10.15 11.37
CA ALA A 164 -7.42 10.66 10.39
C ALA A 164 -7.23 12.15 10.10
N LYS A 165 -7.11 12.97 11.16
CA LYS A 165 -6.88 14.41 11.06
C LYS A 165 -5.59 14.71 10.28
N TYR A 166 -4.46 14.11 10.64
CA TYR A 166 -3.19 14.39 9.98
C TYR A 166 -3.11 13.89 8.55
N TYR A 167 -3.74 12.76 8.23
CA TYR A 167 -3.87 12.31 6.85
C TYR A 167 -4.74 13.25 6.02
N LEU A 168 -5.87 13.70 6.59
CA LEU A 168 -6.74 14.66 5.92
C LEU A 168 -6.02 15.99 5.64
N GLU A 169 -5.26 16.51 6.60
CA GLU A 169 -4.46 17.72 6.44
C GLU A 169 -3.42 17.55 5.33
N SER A 170 -2.68 16.43 5.34
CA SER A 170 -1.66 16.12 4.34
C SER A 170 -2.25 16.03 2.92
N PHE A 171 -3.40 15.35 2.76
CA PHE A 171 -4.06 15.27 1.47
C PHE A 171 -4.68 16.59 1.02
N THR A 172 -5.24 17.37 1.95
CA THR A 172 -5.79 18.69 1.64
C THR A 172 -4.69 19.64 1.13
N GLN A 173 -3.51 19.57 1.71
CA GLN A 173 -2.36 20.33 1.20
C GLN A 173 -2.00 19.90 -0.23
N LYS A 174 -1.84 18.60 -0.49
CA LYS A 174 -1.58 18.08 -1.85
C LYS A 174 -2.66 18.53 -2.86
N ILE A 175 -3.94 18.50 -2.48
CA ILE A 175 -5.05 18.96 -3.33
C ILE A 175 -4.93 20.44 -3.64
N SER A 176 -4.59 21.28 -2.66
CA SER A 176 -4.42 22.72 -2.87
C SER A 176 -3.30 23.06 -3.86
N GLU A 177 -2.30 22.20 -3.95
CA GLU A 177 -1.20 22.35 -4.92
C GLU A 177 -1.63 22.03 -6.36
N LEU A 178 -2.67 21.20 -6.53
CA LEU A 178 -3.25 20.89 -7.86
C LEU A 178 -4.08 22.03 -8.44
N THR A 179 -4.57 22.94 -7.59
CA THR A 179 -5.44 24.06 -7.99
C THR A 179 -4.87 25.41 -7.53
N PRO A 180 -3.69 25.83 -8.02
CA PRO A 180 -2.97 26.98 -7.46
C PRO A 180 -3.69 28.34 -7.61
N ASN A 181 -4.73 28.44 -8.44
CA ASN A 181 -5.41 29.69 -8.75
C ASN A 181 -6.72 29.93 -7.99
N LEU A 182 -7.11 29.06 -7.06
CA LEU A 182 -8.27 29.27 -6.18
C LEU A 182 -7.95 30.05 -4.89
N ASN A 183 -6.93 30.90 -4.92
CA ASN A 183 -6.76 31.92 -3.90
C ASN A 183 -7.90 32.95 -4.06
N TYR A 184 -9.10 32.60 -3.59
CA TYR A 184 -10.06 33.62 -3.22
C TYR A 184 -9.39 34.50 -2.16
N LYS A 185 -8.92 35.67 -2.57
CA LYS A 185 -8.67 36.78 -1.64
C LYS A 185 -9.94 36.89 -0.77
N LYS A 186 -9.83 36.57 0.52
CA LYS A 186 -10.79 37.01 1.51
C LYS A 186 -10.79 38.56 1.42
N ASN A 187 -11.63 39.11 0.61
CA ASN A 187 -11.95 40.54 0.68
C ASN A 187 -12.66 40.73 2.01
N ASN A 188 -11.96 41.37 2.96
CA ASN A 188 -12.56 41.93 4.15
C ASN A 188 -13.70 42.86 3.71
N PHE A 189 -14.92 42.54 4.14
CA PHE A 189 -15.99 43.48 4.35
C PHE A 189 -16.12 43.72 5.83
#